data_099a34966ec188fadc12e00ab7a11502
#
_entry.id   099a34966ec188fadc12e00ab7a11502
#
_cell.length_a   1.000
_cell.length_b   1.000
_cell.length_c   1.000
_cell.angle_alpha   90.00
_cell.angle_beta   90.00
_cell.angle_gamma   90.00
#
_symmetry.space_group_name_H-M   'P 1'
#
loop_
_entity.id
_entity.type
_entity.pdbx_description
1 polymer ?
#
loop_
_entity_poly.entity_id
_entity_poly.type
_entity_poly.pdbx_seq_one_letter_code
_entity_poly.pdbx_strand_id
1 'polypeptide(L)'
;VSQNIQIKMLLIGLLILQGCDISSSPEKLFSKANVERSQNNFKKAAKILRNLVNSDADEEILVKSNLLLAEIFYHDLKDFNQAIQEYDNFCKAFPDHKNAASSLFMQGFIYHNSLSDLQMAEKLYLKFLDEYPNHELVLSVRWELDNLGKNIDEMPFFKN
;
A
#
# COMPACT_ATOMS: atom_id res chain seq x y z
N VAL A 1 11.51 11.02 62.95
CA VAL A 1 11.83 9.83 62.12
C VAL A 1 10.59 9.38 61.33
N SER A 2 9.35 9.56 61.86
CA SER A 2 8.10 9.06 61.25
C SER A 2 7.63 9.86 60.01
N GLN A 3 7.86 11.19 59.94
CA GLN A 3 7.38 12.04 58.82
C GLN A 3 8.14 11.84 57.51
N ASN A 4 9.43 11.52 57.57
CA ASN A 4 10.26 11.31 56.37
C ASN A 4 9.98 9.99 55.63
N ILE A 5 9.37 9.02 56.32
CA ILE A 5 8.99 7.73 55.71
C ILE A 5 7.69 7.88 54.93
N GLN A 6 6.75 8.68 55.41
CA GLN A 6 5.47 8.92 54.72
C GLN A 6 5.66 9.70 53.42
N ILE A 7 6.57 10.68 53.39
CA ILE A 7 6.88 11.47 52.19
C ILE A 7 7.59 10.62 51.14
N LYS A 8 8.48 9.70 51.53
CA LYS A 8 9.13 8.75 50.59
C LYS A 8 8.18 7.74 50.00
N MET A 9 7.20 7.26 50.76
CA MET A 9 6.15 6.34 50.20
C MET A 9 5.20 7.06 49.24
N LEU A 10 4.89 8.35 49.46
CA LEU A 10 4.03 9.13 48.56
C LEU A 10 4.71 9.45 47.21
N LEU A 11 6.05 9.60 47.21
CA LEU A 11 6.82 9.83 45.99
C LEU A 11 7.05 8.55 45.16
N ILE A 12 7.05 7.39 45.78
CA ILE A 12 7.17 6.10 45.07
C ILE A 12 5.85 5.71 44.38
N GLY A 13 4.70 6.11 44.96
CA GLY A 13 3.38 5.89 44.38
C GLY A 13 3.06 6.72 43.13
N LEU A 14 3.78 7.84 42.91
CA LEU A 14 3.55 8.77 41.78
C LEU A 14 4.40 8.44 40.55
N LEU A 15 5.35 7.52 40.64
CA LEU A 15 6.27 7.12 39.55
C LEU A 15 5.79 5.93 38.75
N ILE A 16 4.64 5.31 39.08
CA ILE A 16 4.11 4.12 38.37
C ILE A 16 3.04 4.51 37.34
N LEU A 17 2.69 5.79 37.18
CA LEU A 17 1.70 6.26 36.20
C LEU A 17 2.35 6.91 34.94
N GLN A 18 3.66 6.86 34.79
CA GLN A 18 4.34 7.28 33.58
C GLN A 18 4.89 6.06 32.84
N GLY A 19 4.10 5.48 31.95
CA GLY A 19 4.65 4.50 31.06
C GLY A 19 3.70 3.41 30.59
N CYS A 20 2.43 3.69 30.45
CA CYS A 20 1.70 3.07 29.36
C CYS A 20 1.65 4.07 28.23
N ASP A 21 2.69 4.11 27.42
CA ASP A 21 2.52 4.41 26.03
C ASP A 21 1.47 3.42 25.56
N ILE A 22 0.24 3.93 25.44
CA ILE A 22 -0.82 3.20 24.75
C ILE A 22 -0.34 3.19 23.30
N SER A 23 0.50 2.20 22.97
CA SER A 23 0.80 1.83 21.60
C SER A 23 -0.55 1.83 20.90
N SER A 24 -0.78 2.78 20.03
CA SER A 24 -2.05 2.89 19.32
C SER A 24 -2.25 1.57 18.59
N SER A 25 -3.40 0.91 18.79
CA SER A 25 -3.65 -0.37 18.13
C SER A 25 -3.49 -0.22 16.61
N PRO A 26 -3.14 -1.30 15.89
CA PRO A 26 -2.99 -1.29 14.44
C PRO A 26 -4.18 -0.65 13.71
N GLU A 27 -5.42 -0.92 14.17
CA GLU A 27 -6.65 -0.36 13.61
C GLU A 27 -6.72 1.17 13.80
N LYS A 28 -6.31 1.66 14.98
CA LYS A 28 -6.25 3.11 15.24
C LYS A 28 -5.19 3.78 14.38
N LEU A 29 -4.05 3.14 14.17
CA LEU A 29 -3.00 3.65 13.30
C LEU A 29 -3.47 3.67 11.84
N PHE A 30 -4.13 2.61 11.37
CA PHE A 30 -4.72 2.56 10.04
C PHE A 30 -5.77 3.66 9.86
N SER A 31 -6.69 3.83 10.82
CA SER A 31 -7.66 4.92 10.81
C SER A 31 -6.98 6.30 10.77
N LYS A 32 -5.93 6.49 11.57
CA LYS A 32 -5.15 7.74 11.55
C LYS A 32 -4.49 8.00 10.19
N ALA A 33 -3.96 6.97 9.53
CA ALA A 33 -3.40 7.11 8.20
C ALA A 33 -4.45 7.59 7.18
N ASN A 34 -5.68 7.05 7.24
CA ASN A 34 -6.80 7.49 6.40
C ASN A 34 -7.16 8.97 6.67
N VAL A 35 -7.20 9.38 7.93
CA VAL A 35 -7.44 10.79 8.30
C VAL A 35 -6.35 11.70 7.74
N GLU A 36 -5.08 11.33 7.89
CA GLU A 36 -3.97 12.09 7.32
C GLU A 36 -4.05 12.19 5.79
N ARG A 37 -4.42 11.08 5.11
CA ARG A 37 -4.65 11.10 3.66
C ARG A 37 -5.78 12.06 3.27
N SER A 38 -6.91 12.03 3.98
CA SER A 38 -8.05 12.92 3.71
C SER A 38 -7.74 14.41 3.92
N GLN A 39 -6.74 14.71 4.74
CA GLN A 39 -6.21 16.05 4.98
C GLN A 39 -5.07 16.44 4.03
N ASN A 40 -4.81 15.64 2.99
CA ASN A 40 -3.69 15.78 2.05
C ASN A 40 -2.29 15.68 2.69
N ASN A 41 -2.19 15.12 3.88
CA ASN A 41 -0.92 14.85 4.56
C ASN A 41 -0.31 13.51 4.08
N PHE A 42 -0.18 13.34 2.76
CA PHE A 42 0.15 12.06 2.12
C PHE A 42 1.44 11.42 2.63
N LYS A 43 2.51 12.19 2.79
CA LYS A 43 3.78 11.68 3.33
C LYS A 43 3.66 11.17 4.76
N LYS A 44 2.81 11.81 5.58
CA LYS A 44 2.55 11.38 6.95
C LYS A 44 1.71 10.12 6.98
N ALA A 45 0.67 10.02 6.13
CA ALA A 45 -0.13 8.82 5.96
C ALA A 45 0.75 7.65 5.51
N ALA A 46 1.58 7.83 4.48
CA ALA A 46 2.51 6.81 4.00
C ALA A 46 3.49 6.34 5.10
N LYS A 47 4.02 7.27 5.92
CA LYS A 47 4.90 6.91 7.05
C LYS A 47 4.19 6.03 8.08
N ILE A 48 2.93 6.34 8.42
CA ILE A 48 2.15 5.54 9.37
C ILE A 48 1.91 4.14 8.80
N LEU A 49 1.48 4.05 7.53
CA LEU A 49 1.24 2.77 6.87
C LEU A 49 2.51 1.93 6.74
N ARG A 50 3.66 2.55 6.44
CA ARG A 50 4.95 1.85 6.38
C ARG A 50 5.35 1.23 7.72
N ASN A 51 5.01 1.86 8.83
CA ASN A 51 5.21 1.27 10.15
C ASN A 51 4.25 0.10 10.38
N LEU A 52 3.00 0.19 9.90
CA LEU A 52 2.01 -0.87 10.01
C LEU A 52 2.40 -2.11 9.21
N VAL A 53 2.81 -1.96 7.96
CA VAL A 53 3.20 -3.10 7.10
C VAL A 53 4.42 -3.85 7.63
N ASN A 54 5.21 -3.24 8.51
CA ASN A 54 6.36 -3.85 9.17
C ASN A 54 6.08 -4.27 10.63
N SER A 55 4.82 -4.26 11.06
CA SER A 55 4.41 -4.65 12.40
C SER A 55 3.89 -6.10 12.44
N ASP A 56 3.56 -6.57 13.63
CA ASP A 56 2.90 -7.85 13.92
C ASP A 56 1.37 -7.73 13.92
N ALA A 57 0.81 -6.79 13.17
CA ALA A 57 -0.63 -6.61 13.03
C ALA A 57 -1.28 -7.82 12.33
N ASP A 58 -2.60 -7.98 12.55
CA ASP A 58 -3.38 -9.00 11.87
C ASP A 58 -3.30 -8.85 10.34
N GLU A 59 -3.38 -9.98 9.62
CA GLU A 59 -3.28 -10.04 8.16
C GLU A 59 -4.24 -9.06 7.48
N GLU A 60 -5.45 -8.91 7.98
CA GLU A 60 -6.43 -7.98 7.41
C GLU A 60 -5.93 -6.53 7.42
N ILE A 61 -5.30 -6.09 8.51
CA ILE A 61 -4.72 -4.75 8.64
C ILE A 61 -3.46 -4.62 7.78
N LEU A 62 -2.62 -5.67 7.72
CA LEU A 62 -1.44 -5.68 6.86
C LEU A 62 -1.80 -5.56 5.39
N VAL A 63 -2.79 -6.35 4.93
CA VAL A 63 -3.32 -6.28 3.55
C VAL A 63 -3.82 -4.88 3.21
N LYS A 64 -4.72 -4.33 4.04
CA LYS A 64 -5.26 -2.98 3.85
C LYS A 64 -4.18 -1.92 3.83
N SER A 65 -3.19 -2.04 4.72
CA SER A 65 -2.11 -1.06 4.84
C SER A 65 -1.16 -1.08 3.64
N ASN A 66 -0.81 -2.28 3.15
CA ASN A 66 0.03 -2.42 1.96
C ASN A 66 -0.65 -1.82 0.71
N LEU A 67 -1.91 -2.17 0.47
CA LEU A 67 -2.65 -1.66 -0.69
C LEU A 67 -2.83 -0.14 -0.62
N LEU A 68 -3.23 0.39 0.55
CA LEU A 68 -3.40 1.83 0.73
C LEU A 68 -2.07 2.59 0.57
N LEU A 69 -0.96 2.00 1.00
CA LEU A 69 0.37 2.58 0.83
C LEU A 69 0.75 2.68 -0.66
N ALA A 70 0.53 1.61 -1.44
CA ALA A 70 0.74 1.60 -2.88
C ALA A 70 -0.13 2.66 -3.59
N GLU A 71 -1.42 2.75 -3.22
CA GLU A 71 -2.34 3.75 -3.76
C GLU A 71 -1.89 5.18 -3.47
N ILE A 72 -1.43 5.49 -2.25
CA ILE A 72 -0.94 6.82 -1.89
C ILE A 72 0.27 7.19 -2.76
N PHE A 73 1.20 6.29 -2.98
CA PHE A 73 2.34 6.55 -3.86
C PHE A 73 1.89 6.77 -5.30
N TYR A 74 0.95 5.98 -5.81
CA TYR A 74 0.47 6.10 -7.18
C TYR A 74 -0.39 7.34 -7.41
N HIS A 75 -1.46 7.51 -6.60
CA HIS A 75 -2.48 8.53 -6.84
C HIS A 75 -2.14 9.89 -6.24
N ASP A 76 -1.58 9.90 -5.03
CA ASP A 76 -1.47 11.12 -4.24
C ASP A 76 -0.07 11.75 -4.37
N LEU A 77 0.98 10.93 -4.27
CA LEU A 77 2.37 11.39 -4.34
C LEU A 77 2.97 11.35 -5.74
N LYS A 78 2.34 10.60 -6.68
CA LYS A 78 2.86 10.37 -8.03
C LYS A 78 4.29 9.80 -8.05
N ASP A 79 4.64 9.08 -7.00
CA ASP A 79 5.91 8.35 -6.91
C ASP A 79 5.70 6.93 -7.47
N PHE A 80 5.75 6.83 -8.78
CA PHE A 80 5.44 5.60 -9.51
C PHE A 80 6.38 4.45 -9.18
N ASN A 81 7.65 4.74 -8.94
CA ASN A 81 8.62 3.71 -8.56
C ASN A 81 8.31 3.13 -7.18
N GLN A 82 7.96 3.97 -6.21
CA GLN A 82 7.53 3.48 -4.89
C GLN A 82 6.19 2.73 -5.00
N ALA A 83 5.24 3.19 -5.80
CA ALA A 83 3.99 2.48 -6.01
C ALA A 83 4.21 1.06 -6.54
N ILE A 84 5.04 0.90 -7.58
CA ILE A 84 5.41 -0.41 -8.14
C ILE A 84 6.04 -1.28 -7.06
N GLN A 85 6.96 -0.73 -6.28
CA GLN A 85 7.63 -1.47 -5.20
C GLN A 85 6.63 -1.97 -4.15
N GLU A 86 5.64 -1.15 -3.75
CA GLU A 86 4.65 -1.56 -2.74
C GLU A 86 3.67 -2.60 -3.31
N TYR A 87 3.27 -2.50 -4.58
CA TYR A 87 2.48 -3.56 -5.23
C TYR A 87 3.26 -4.87 -5.36
N ASP A 88 4.56 -4.82 -5.65
CA ASP A 88 5.42 -6.01 -5.70
C ASP A 88 5.60 -6.62 -4.29
N ASN A 89 5.81 -5.79 -3.27
CA ASN A 89 5.85 -6.22 -1.87
C ASN A 89 4.55 -6.93 -1.47
N PHE A 90 3.40 -6.39 -1.90
CA PHE A 90 2.10 -7.01 -1.65
C PHE A 90 2.00 -8.40 -2.30
N CYS A 91 2.36 -8.54 -3.57
CA CYS A 91 2.33 -9.83 -4.27
C CYS A 91 3.23 -10.87 -3.59
N LYS A 92 4.38 -10.45 -3.07
CA LYS A 92 5.32 -11.34 -2.34
C LYS A 92 4.82 -11.75 -0.96
N ALA A 93 4.20 -10.81 -0.23
CA ALA A 93 3.71 -11.05 1.12
C ALA A 93 2.40 -11.86 1.13
N PHE A 94 1.54 -11.66 0.13
CA PHE A 94 0.19 -12.22 0.06
C PHE A 94 -0.09 -12.83 -1.32
N PRO A 95 0.69 -13.84 -1.77
CA PRO A 95 0.59 -14.37 -3.15
C PRO A 95 -0.78 -14.99 -3.45
N ASP A 96 -1.45 -15.57 -2.45
CA ASP A 96 -2.74 -16.23 -2.61
C ASP A 96 -3.94 -15.30 -2.32
N HIS A 97 -3.67 -14.02 -1.98
CA HIS A 97 -4.75 -13.09 -1.71
C HIS A 97 -5.42 -12.63 -3.01
N LYS A 98 -6.75 -12.49 -2.99
CA LYS A 98 -7.55 -12.07 -4.16
C LYS A 98 -7.04 -10.81 -4.88
N ASN A 99 -6.35 -9.92 -4.17
CA ASN A 99 -5.80 -8.68 -4.73
C ASN A 99 -4.39 -8.86 -5.31
N ALA A 100 -3.76 -10.05 -5.23
CA ALA A 100 -2.43 -10.27 -5.79
C ALA A 100 -2.42 -10.09 -7.30
N ALA A 101 -3.40 -10.64 -7.99
CA ALA A 101 -3.58 -10.45 -9.43
C ALA A 101 -3.74 -8.97 -9.80
N SER A 102 -4.62 -8.24 -9.10
CA SER A 102 -4.81 -6.80 -9.35
C SER A 102 -3.54 -5.99 -9.07
N SER A 103 -2.77 -6.37 -8.05
CA SER A 103 -1.49 -5.72 -7.73
C SER A 103 -0.44 -5.96 -8.81
N LEU A 104 -0.39 -7.17 -9.39
CA LEU A 104 0.49 -7.47 -10.52
C LEU A 104 0.07 -6.67 -11.77
N PHE A 105 -1.23 -6.60 -12.05
CA PHE A 105 -1.76 -5.76 -13.13
C PHE A 105 -1.37 -4.29 -12.97
N MET A 106 -1.52 -3.73 -11.77
CA MET A 106 -1.17 -2.34 -11.49
C MET A 106 0.30 -2.02 -11.72
N GLN A 107 1.21 -2.96 -11.46
CA GLN A 107 2.63 -2.77 -11.79
C GLN A 107 2.82 -2.59 -13.31
N GLY A 108 2.25 -3.47 -14.13
CA GLY A 108 2.29 -3.36 -15.59
C GLY A 108 1.64 -2.06 -16.09
N PHE A 109 0.49 -1.71 -15.52
CA PHE A 109 -0.25 -0.49 -15.87
C PHE A 109 0.56 0.78 -15.58
N ILE A 110 1.27 0.83 -14.45
CA ILE A 110 2.12 1.99 -14.10
C ILE A 110 3.31 2.07 -15.04
N TYR A 111 3.97 0.95 -15.38
CA TYR A 111 5.06 0.95 -16.36
C TYR A 111 4.58 1.43 -17.72
N HIS A 112 3.40 0.98 -18.18
CA HIS A 112 2.83 1.41 -19.46
C HIS A 112 2.49 2.90 -19.46
N ASN A 113 1.59 3.31 -18.55
CA ASN A 113 0.89 4.59 -18.65
C ASN A 113 1.60 5.76 -17.93
N SER A 114 2.47 5.46 -16.97
CA SER A 114 3.12 6.50 -16.16
C SER A 114 4.60 6.63 -16.44
N LEU A 115 5.29 5.51 -16.73
CA LEU A 115 6.73 5.49 -16.96
C LEU A 115 7.10 5.31 -18.44
N SER A 116 6.15 4.93 -19.29
CA SER A 116 6.35 4.60 -20.70
C SER A 116 7.42 3.52 -20.93
N ASP A 117 7.61 2.64 -19.95
CA ASP A 117 8.47 1.47 -20.06
C ASP A 117 7.66 0.29 -20.61
N LEU A 118 7.52 0.28 -21.93
CA LEU A 118 6.70 -0.70 -22.64
C LEU A 118 7.24 -2.12 -22.47
N GLN A 119 8.56 -2.28 -22.35
CA GLN A 119 9.18 -3.60 -22.19
C GLN A 119 8.82 -4.23 -20.84
N MET A 120 8.89 -3.45 -19.76
CA MET A 120 8.50 -3.91 -18.44
C MET A 120 6.98 -4.14 -18.33
N ALA A 121 6.18 -3.27 -18.96
CA ALA A 121 4.73 -3.45 -19.01
C ALA A 121 4.36 -4.76 -19.71
N GLU A 122 4.88 -5.03 -20.91
CA GLU A 122 4.67 -6.28 -21.64
C GLU A 122 5.01 -7.51 -20.80
N LYS A 123 6.19 -7.51 -20.19
CA LYS A 123 6.64 -8.60 -19.32
C LYS A 123 5.66 -8.89 -18.19
N LEU A 124 5.14 -7.84 -17.53
CA LEU A 124 4.22 -7.99 -16.40
C LEU A 124 2.82 -8.41 -16.84
N TYR A 125 2.33 -7.94 -17.98
CA TYR A 125 1.06 -8.37 -18.55
C TYR A 125 1.12 -9.84 -19.01
N LEU A 126 2.20 -10.28 -19.64
CA LEU A 126 2.39 -11.69 -20.00
C LEU A 126 2.47 -12.57 -18.75
N LYS A 127 3.21 -12.13 -17.71
CA LYS A 127 3.25 -12.81 -16.42
C LYS A 127 1.84 -12.92 -15.80
N PHE A 128 1.03 -11.85 -15.86
CA PHE A 128 -0.35 -11.90 -15.36
C PHE A 128 -1.18 -12.96 -16.09
N LEU A 129 -1.10 -13.02 -17.43
CA LEU A 129 -1.87 -13.97 -18.21
C LEU A 129 -1.46 -15.43 -17.95
N ASP A 130 -0.20 -15.66 -17.61
CA ASP A 130 0.33 -16.98 -17.25
C ASP A 130 -0.11 -17.40 -15.83
N GLU A 131 0.05 -16.49 -14.83
CA GLU A 131 -0.25 -16.81 -13.43
C GLU A 131 -1.76 -16.76 -13.09
N TYR A 132 -2.54 -15.94 -13.81
CA TYR A 132 -3.97 -15.71 -13.53
C TYR A 132 -4.87 -15.88 -14.76
N PRO A 133 -4.82 -17.03 -15.49
CA PRO A 133 -5.48 -17.20 -16.79
C PRO A 133 -7.02 -17.10 -16.73
N ASN A 134 -7.63 -17.26 -15.56
CA ASN A 134 -9.08 -17.24 -15.36
C ASN A 134 -9.56 -16.03 -14.54
N HIS A 135 -8.69 -15.04 -14.30
CA HIS A 135 -9.05 -13.86 -13.52
C HIS A 135 -9.92 -12.88 -14.32
N GLU A 136 -10.79 -12.16 -13.67
CA GLU A 136 -11.71 -11.19 -14.30
C GLU A 136 -11.00 -10.10 -15.11
N LEU A 137 -9.76 -9.75 -14.75
CA LEU A 137 -8.95 -8.76 -15.46
C LEU A 137 -8.27 -9.28 -16.73
N VAL A 138 -8.39 -10.57 -17.09
CA VAL A 138 -7.72 -11.15 -18.29
C VAL A 138 -8.05 -10.36 -19.55
N LEU A 139 -9.30 -9.96 -19.75
CA LEU A 139 -9.70 -9.18 -20.92
C LEU A 139 -9.07 -7.79 -20.93
N SER A 140 -9.01 -7.14 -19.77
CA SER A 140 -8.35 -5.84 -19.63
C SER A 140 -6.85 -5.93 -19.90
N VAL A 141 -6.18 -6.96 -19.35
CA VAL A 141 -4.75 -7.18 -19.58
C VAL A 141 -4.43 -7.44 -21.05
N ARG A 142 -5.24 -8.26 -21.73
CA ARG A 142 -5.10 -8.49 -23.19
C ARG A 142 -5.27 -7.20 -23.97
N TRP A 143 -6.26 -6.39 -23.61
CA TRP A 143 -6.49 -5.11 -24.27
C TRP A 143 -5.29 -4.16 -24.09
N GLU A 144 -4.74 -4.06 -22.87
CA GLU A 144 -3.54 -3.26 -22.60
C GLU A 144 -2.34 -3.76 -23.42
N LEU A 145 -2.17 -5.08 -23.50
CA LEU A 145 -1.08 -5.69 -24.26
C LEU A 145 -1.22 -5.45 -25.75
N ASP A 146 -2.44 -5.60 -26.31
CA ASP A 146 -2.72 -5.39 -27.74
C ASP A 146 -2.55 -3.91 -28.14
N ASN A 147 -2.71 -2.97 -27.21
CA ASN A 147 -2.60 -1.55 -27.45
C ASN A 147 -1.29 -0.94 -26.91
N LEU A 148 -0.37 -1.78 -26.49
CA LEU A 148 0.89 -1.34 -25.93
C LEU A 148 1.66 -0.46 -26.91
N GLY A 149 1.98 0.79 -26.50
CA GLY A 149 2.71 1.75 -27.31
C GLY A 149 1.94 2.40 -28.46
N LYS A 150 0.63 2.13 -28.63
CA LYS A 150 -0.21 2.79 -29.62
C LYS A 150 -0.72 4.13 -29.09
N ASN A 151 -0.78 5.13 -29.97
CA ASN A 151 -1.47 6.37 -29.68
C ASN A 151 -2.98 6.18 -29.69
N ILE A 152 -3.72 7.03 -28.96
CA ILE A 152 -5.19 7.01 -28.91
C ILE A 152 -5.82 7.02 -30.31
N ASP A 153 -5.26 7.81 -31.23
CA ASP A 153 -5.73 7.93 -32.62
C ASP A 153 -5.56 6.64 -33.45
N GLU A 154 -4.73 5.72 -32.99
CA GLU A 154 -4.48 4.42 -33.63
C GLU A 154 -5.42 3.32 -33.11
N MET A 155 -6.13 3.60 -32.01
CA MET A 155 -7.03 2.62 -31.39
C MET A 155 -8.31 2.44 -32.22
N PRO A 156 -8.80 1.19 -32.38
CA PRO A 156 -9.92 0.89 -33.27
C PRO A 156 -11.21 1.66 -32.98
N PHE A 157 -11.45 2.04 -31.72
CA PHE A 157 -12.67 2.74 -31.29
C PHE A 157 -12.68 4.24 -31.59
N PHE A 158 -11.55 4.83 -31.95
CA PHE A 158 -11.41 6.27 -32.26
C PHE A 158 -11.13 6.54 -33.73
N LYS A 159 -11.04 5.49 -34.57
CA LYS A 159 -10.99 5.66 -36.04
C LYS A 159 -12.41 5.94 -36.54
N ASN A 160 -12.69 7.23 -36.84
CA ASN A 160 -13.88 7.66 -37.62
C ASN A 160 -13.75 7.25 -39.09
#